data_de737b3048e5e77c3fa2ca7c1bc8d031
#
_entry.id   de737b3048e5e77c3fa2ca7c1bc8d031
#
_cell.length_a   1.000
_cell.length_b   1.000
_cell.length_c   1.000
_cell.angle_alpha   90.00
_cell.angle_beta   90.00
_cell.angle_gamma   90.00
#
_symmetry.space_group_name_H-M   'P 1'
#
loop_
_entity.id
_entity.type
_entity.pdbx_description
1 polymer ?
#
loop_
_entity_poly.entity_id
_entity_poly.type
_entity_poly.pdbx_seq_one_letter_code
_entity_poly.pdbx_strand_id
1 'polypeptide(L)'
;RVGDGVQPVSAVLKSRLEGQALSRLVGRGRVQVAGVTPSDAAHVLGLLEAWDKSAAEKALQLFGRRRRGTGEMLAPNPADLARMIIDQLTEQTCLALLESAFAEEQPGFGLPPADLARHVLLARGLQRHAGLVRLEAGLNVDVIGLGASAPTYYPAVGRALHARMILPEHAGVANAIGAVVGRVTLRRAGTVTAPSEGKYRVHLATGPQDFITPEEAMAHLEAVLRAEAEAEVRAGGAEGVQSTATRDERRAVVEAREVFLEATITVEATGRPRVAA
;
A
#
# COMPACT_ATOMS: atom_id res chain seq x y z
N ARG A 1 -20.66 -27.03 15.91
CA ARG A 1 -21.74 -26.81 14.89
C ARG A 1 -21.16 -26.36 13.53
N VAL A 2 -20.00 -25.78 13.52
CA VAL A 2 -19.28 -25.52 12.26
C VAL A 2 -18.49 -26.79 11.96
N GLY A 3 -19.07 -27.65 11.13
CA GLY A 3 -18.42 -28.88 10.66
C GLY A 3 -17.54 -28.58 9.42
N ASP A 4 -16.99 -29.63 8.85
CA ASP A 4 -16.28 -29.56 7.60
C ASP A 4 -17.23 -29.21 6.45
N GLY A 5 -16.94 -28.16 5.69
CA GLY A 5 -17.71 -27.72 4.55
C GLY A 5 -18.49 -26.40 4.74
N VAL A 6 -19.07 -25.94 3.64
CA VAL A 6 -19.81 -24.67 3.59
C VAL A 6 -21.21 -24.83 4.20
N GLN A 7 -21.55 -23.94 5.15
CA GLN A 7 -22.87 -23.93 5.77
C GLN A 7 -23.44 -22.49 5.81
N PRO A 8 -24.78 -22.34 5.68
CA PRO A 8 -25.41 -21.04 5.88
C PRO A 8 -25.23 -20.55 7.32
N VAL A 9 -24.94 -19.25 7.49
CA VAL A 9 -24.79 -18.64 8.82
C VAL A 9 -26.06 -18.90 9.70
N SER A 10 -27.25 -18.86 9.10
CA SER A 10 -28.52 -19.15 9.78
C SER A 10 -28.65 -20.59 10.26
N ALA A 11 -27.97 -21.56 9.65
CA ALA A 11 -27.94 -22.94 10.12
C ALA A 11 -27.01 -23.12 11.32
N VAL A 12 -25.93 -22.33 11.38
CA VAL A 12 -24.92 -22.38 12.43
C VAL A 12 -25.33 -21.57 13.66
N LEU A 13 -25.85 -20.35 13.48
CA LEU A 13 -26.27 -19.46 14.56
C LEU A 13 -27.72 -19.66 14.90
N LYS A 14 -28.02 -20.06 16.13
CA LYS A 14 -29.38 -20.24 16.67
C LYS A 14 -29.84 -19.07 17.54
N SER A 15 -28.89 -18.27 18.03
CA SER A 15 -29.16 -17.08 18.84
C SER A 15 -28.23 -15.92 18.49
N ARG A 16 -28.63 -14.68 18.84
CA ARG A 16 -27.80 -13.47 18.68
C ARG A 16 -26.49 -13.53 19.47
N LEU A 17 -26.49 -14.20 20.61
CA LEU A 17 -25.31 -14.32 21.48
C LEU A 17 -24.20 -15.15 20.84
N GLU A 18 -24.55 -16.11 19.97
CA GLU A 18 -23.57 -16.94 19.26
C GLU A 18 -22.80 -16.16 18.17
N GLY A 19 -23.31 -15.01 17.74
CA GLY A 19 -22.63 -14.13 16.76
C GLY A 19 -21.26 -13.67 17.23
N GLN A 20 -21.10 -13.37 18.53
CA GLN A 20 -19.79 -13.00 19.09
C GLN A 20 -18.81 -14.19 19.08
N ALA A 21 -19.29 -15.40 19.28
CA ALA A 21 -18.46 -16.60 19.20
C ALA A 21 -17.99 -16.85 17.77
N LEU A 22 -18.87 -16.68 16.77
CA LEU A 22 -18.50 -16.76 15.35
C LEU A 22 -17.45 -15.70 15.00
N SER A 23 -17.64 -14.44 15.40
CA SER A 23 -16.67 -13.37 15.16
C SER A 23 -15.29 -13.68 15.75
N ARG A 24 -15.22 -14.28 16.95
CA ARG A 24 -13.95 -14.72 17.54
C ARG A 24 -13.29 -15.84 16.75
N LEU A 25 -14.08 -16.80 16.23
CA LEU A 25 -13.56 -17.88 15.39
C LEU A 25 -13.00 -17.34 14.07
N VAL A 26 -13.71 -16.39 13.45
CA VAL A 26 -13.24 -15.67 12.23
C VAL A 26 -11.94 -14.92 12.53
N GLY A 27 -11.90 -14.12 13.60
CA GLY A 27 -10.70 -13.36 13.99
C GLY A 27 -9.50 -14.24 14.33
N ARG A 28 -9.72 -15.51 14.71
CA ARG A 28 -8.66 -16.51 14.95
C ARG A 28 -8.31 -17.34 13.70
N GLY A 29 -8.89 -17.03 12.54
CA GLY A 29 -8.67 -17.78 11.31
C GLY A 29 -9.18 -19.23 11.31
N ARG A 30 -10.06 -19.59 12.27
CA ARG A 30 -10.62 -20.95 12.37
C ARG A 30 -11.81 -21.17 11.45
N VAL A 31 -12.48 -20.10 11.05
CA VAL A 31 -13.64 -20.09 10.17
C VAL A 31 -13.52 -18.88 9.27
N GLN A 32 -13.91 -19.05 8.02
CA GLN A 32 -14.01 -17.96 7.05
C GLN A 32 -15.49 -17.73 6.70
N VAL A 33 -15.91 -16.47 6.66
CA VAL A 33 -17.25 -16.10 6.17
C VAL A 33 -17.13 -15.80 4.69
N ALA A 34 -17.82 -16.61 3.87
CA ALA A 34 -17.95 -16.36 2.45
C ALA A 34 -19.09 -15.35 2.18
N GLY A 35 -18.93 -14.51 1.20
CA GLY A 35 -19.92 -13.52 0.79
C GLY A 35 -19.71 -13.11 -0.67
N VAL A 36 -20.52 -12.18 -1.15
CA VAL A 36 -20.38 -11.59 -2.46
C VAL A 36 -19.07 -10.80 -2.54
N THR A 37 -18.32 -11.00 -3.61
CA THR A 37 -17.01 -10.39 -3.87
C THR A 37 -17.05 -9.57 -5.16
N PRO A 38 -16.08 -8.66 -5.39
CA PRO A 38 -15.93 -8.00 -6.69
C PRO A 38 -15.76 -8.98 -7.86
N SER A 39 -15.18 -10.17 -7.62
CA SER A 39 -15.07 -11.20 -8.67
C SER A 39 -16.42 -11.74 -9.10
N ASP A 40 -17.38 -11.93 -8.19
CA ASP A 40 -18.75 -12.29 -8.56
C ASP A 40 -19.41 -11.21 -9.42
N ALA A 41 -19.21 -9.94 -9.06
CA ALA A 41 -19.69 -8.83 -9.87
C ALA A 41 -19.05 -8.79 -11.27
N ALA A 42 -17.74 -9.05 -11.35
CA ALA A 42 -17.02 -9.13 -12.63
C ALA A 42 -17.55 -10.27 -13.53
N HIS A 43 -17.89 -11.43 -12.96
CA HIS A 43 -18.51 -12.54 -13.71
C HIS A 43 -19.87 -12.15 -14.25
N VAL A 44 -20.73 -11.53 -13.45
CA VAL A 44 -22.06 -11.08 -13.89
C VAL A 44 -21.97 -10.07 -15.02
N LEU A 45 -21.00 -9.16 -14.96
CA LEU A 45 -20.77 -8.16 -16.02
C LEU A 45 -19.98 -8.67 -17.22
N GLY A 46 -19.51 -9.93 -17.22
CA GLY A 46 -18.69 -10.48 -18.30
C GLY A 46 -17.27 -9.89 -18.38
N LEU A 47 -16.77 -9.31 -17.29
CA LEU A 47 -15.40 -8.79 -17.19
C LEU A 47 -14.40 -9.90 -16.82
N LEU A 48 -14.89 -11.02 -16.32
CA LEU A 48 -14.12 -12.18 -15.91
C LEU A 48 -14.92 -13.45 -16.20
N GLU A 49 -14.26 -14.49 -16.73
CA GLU A 49 -14.87 -15.78 -17.08
C GLU A 49 -14.03 -16.93 -16.50
N ALA A 50 -13.82 -16.93 -15.17
CA ALA A 50 -12.98 -17.92 -14.49
C ALA A 50 -13.79 -18.99 -13.75
N TRP A 51 -15.01 -18.65 -13.28
CA TRP A 51 -15.84 -19.51 -12.42
C TRP A 51 -17.30 -19.55 -12.88
N ASP A 52 -18.20 -20.04 -12.02
CA ASP A 52 -19.62 -20.19 -12.31
C ASP A 52 -20.37 -18.84 -12.24
N LYS A 53 -20.69 -18.30 -13.42
CA LYS A 53 -21.48 -17.08 -13.58
C LYS A 53 -22.88 -17.21 -12.99
N SER A 54 -23.53 -18.40 -13.12
CA SER A 54 -24.88 -18.61 -12.59
C SER A 54 -24.90 -18.59 -11.07
N ALA A 55 -23.86 -19.11 -10.43
CA ALA A 55 -23.71 -19.00 -8.98
C ALA A 55 -23.50 -17.53 -8.54
N ALA A 56 -22.69 -16.76 -9.25
CA ALA A 56 -22.47 -15.33 -9.00
C ALA A 56 -23.77 -14.54 -9.16
N GLU A 57 -24.55 -14.77 -10.21
CA GLU A 57 -25.87 -14.12 -10.42
C GLU A 57 -26.83 -14.38 -9.27
N LYS A 58 -26.94 -15.63 -8.83
CA LYS A 58 -27.79 -15.99 -7.69
C LYS A 58 -27.34 -15.35 -6.39
N ALA A 59 -26.03 -15.32 -6.15
CA ALA A 59 -25.44 -14.67 -4.97
C ALA A 59 -25.75 -13.16 -4.94
N LEU A 60 -25.53 -12.47 -6.06
CA LEU A 60 -25.84 -11.05 -6.20
C LEU A 60 -27.35 -10.77 -6.10
N GLN A 61 -28.21 -11.65 -6.67
CA GLN A 61 -29.65 -11.52 -6.53
C GLN A 61 -30.10 -11.61 -5.06
N LEU A 62 -29.57 -12.57 -4.31
CA LEU A 62 -29.85 -12.69 -2.88
C LEU A 62 -29.36 -11.49 -2.09
N PHE A 63 -28.15 -11.00 -2.37
CA PHE A 63 -27.58 -9.85 -1.70
C PHE A 63 -28.35 -8.57 -2.01
N GLY A 64 -28.79 -8.39 -3.26
CA GLY A 64 -29.55 -7.22 -3.71
C GLY A 64 -30.93 -7.08 -3.03
N ARG A 65 -31.49 -8.17 -2.49
CA ARG A 65 -32.75 -8.14 -1.70
C ARG A 65 -32.59 -7.46 -0.34
N ARG A 66 -31.36 -7.21 0.13
CA ARG A 66 -31.14 -6.44 1.34
C ARG A 66 -31.76 -5.06 1.22
N ARG A 67 -32.23 -4.51 2.33
CA ARG A 67 -32.86 -3.19 2.34
C ARG A 67 -31.86 -2.13 2.80
N ARG A 68 -31.93 -0.96 2.17
CA ARG A 68 -31.27 0.26 2.62
C ARG A 68 -32.00 0.82 3.84
N GLY A 69 -31.39 1.81 4.51
CA GLY A 69 -32.03 2.54 5.61
C GLY A 69 -33.34 3.23 5.21
N THR A 70 -33.56 3.51 3.93
CA THR A 70 -34.81 4.03 3.34
C THR A 70 -35.90 2.96 3.22
N GLY A 71 -35.59 1.67 3.44
CA GLY A 71 -36.53 0.56 3.25
C GLY A 71 -36.55 -0.03 1.84
N GLU A 72 -35.94 0.63 0.85
CA GLU A 72 -35.82 0.15 -0.52
C GLU A 72 -34.84 -1.02 -0.65
N MET A 73 -35.01 -1.84 -1.67
CA MET A 73 -34.02 -2.89 -1.99
C MET A 73 -32.68 -2.24 -2.36
N LEU A 74 -31.58 -2.92 -2.03
CA LEU A 74 -30.22 -2.47 -2.33
C LEU A 74 -30.03 -2.34 -3.84
N ALA A 75 -30.49 -3.34 -4.61
CA ALA A 75 -30.50 -3.31 -6.08
C ALA A 75 -31.65 -4.17 -6.61
N PRO A 76 -32.28 -3.77 -7.73
CA PRO A 76 -33.42 -4.48 -8.31
C PRO A 76 -33.01 -5.79 -8.99
N ASN A 77 -31.79 -5.86 -9.53
CA ASN A 77 -31.29 -7.03 -10.24
C ASN A 77 -29.78 -7.24 -10.01
N PRO A 78 -29.23 -8.42 -10.34
CA PRO A 78 -27.80 -8.72 -10.15
C PRO A 78 -26.86 -7.79 -10.91
N ALA A 79 -27.21 -7.36 -12.12
CA ALA A 79 -26.34 -6.54 -12.95
C ALA A 79 -26.18 -5.12 -12.37
N ASP A 80 -27.22 -4.53 -11.81
CA ASP A 80 -27.15 -3.23 -11.16
C ASP A 80 -26.30 -3.29 -9.90
N LEU A 81 -26.47 -4.36 -9.08
CA LEU A 81 -25.61 -4.58 -7.92
C LEU A 81 -24.15 -4.79 -8.33
N ALA A 82 -23.93 -5.55 -9.39
CA ALA A 82 -22.58 -5.77 -9.93
C ALA A 82 -21.90 -4.46 -10.34
N ARG A 83 -22.62 -3.59 -11.07
CA ARG A 83 -22.12 -2.25 -11.43
C ARG A 83 -21.77 -1.43 -10.18
N MET A 84 -22.68 -1.36 -9.21
CA MET A 84 -22.43 -0.65 -7.95
C MET A 84 -21.15 -1.12 -7.24
N ILE A 85 -20.90 -2.45 -7.22
CA ILE A 85 -19.70 -3.03 -6.60
C ILE A 85 -18.44 -2.63 -7.38
N ILE A 86 -18.46 -2.74 -8.70
CA ILE A 86 -17.30 -2.39 -9.55
C ILE A 86 -17.02 -0.88 -9.51
N ASP A 87 -18.06 -0.05 -9.54
CA ASP A 87 -17.92 1.41 -9.45
C ASP A 87 -17.32 1.81 -8.10
N GLN A 88 -17.82 1.23 -7.00
CA GLN A 88 -17.30 1.47 -5.66
C GLN A 88 -15.82 1.02 -5.51
N LEU A 89 -15.47 -0.15 -6.07
CA LEU A 89 -14.09 -0.63 -6.08
C LEU A 89 -13.19 0.33 -6.86
N THR A 90 -13.64 0.78 -8.04
CA THR A 90 -12.91 1.73 -8.87
C THR A 90 -12.69 3.05 -8.14
N GLU A 91 -13.75 3.61 -7.54
CA GLU A 91 -13.68 4.83 -6.76
C GLU A 91 -12.69 4.72 -5.58
N GLN A 92 -12.80 3.66 -4.78
CA GLN A 92 -11.90 3.44 -3.64
C GLN A 92 -10.45 3.30 -4.06
N THR A 93 -10.20 2.61 -5.19
CA THR A 93 -8.85 2.47 -5.74
C THR A 93 -8.31 3.81 -6.22
N CYS A 94 -9.12 4.61 -6.90
CA CYS A 94 -8.75 5.97 -7.31
C CYS A 94 -8.41 6.85 -6.10
N LEU A 95 -9.24 6.83 -5.05
CA LEU A 95 -8.98 7.58 -3.83
C LEU A 95 -7.67 7.17 -3.15
N ALA A 96 -7.40 5.87 -3.06
CA ALA A 96 -6.15 5.37 -2.46
C ALA A 96 -4.91 5.80 -3.27
N LEU A 97 -4.98 5.75 -4.60
CA LEU A 97 -3.88 6.21 -5.46
C LEU A 97 -3.65 7.72 -5.35
N LEU A 98 -4.72 8.51 -5.34
CA LEU A 98 -4.64 9.96 -5.16
C LEU A 98 -4.09 10.33 -3.77
N GLU A 99 -4.54 9.66 -2.72
CA GLU A 99 -4.04 9.87 -1.37
C GLU A 99 -2.54 9.56 -1.29
N SER A 100 -2.09 8.46 -1.90
CA SER A 100 -0.66 8.12 -1.99
C SER A 100 0.13 9.15 -2.81
N ALA A 101 -0.39 9.59 -3.95
CA ALA A 101 0.26 10.59 -4.79
C ALA A 101 0.41 11.94 -4.05
N PHE A 102 -0.63 12.40 -3.35
CA PHE A 102 -0.54 13.62 -2.56
C PHE A 102 0.40 13.51 -1.35
N ALA A 103 0.58 12.31 -0.80
CA ALA A 103 1.54 12.09 0.28
C ALA A 103 3.00 12.21 -0.19
N GLU A 104 3.27 11.85 -1.45
CA GLU A 104 4.61 11.92 -2.06
C GLU A 104 4.91 13.27 -2.74
N GLU A 105 3.89 14.10 -2.99
CA GLU A 105 4.04 15.37 -3.71
C GLU A 105 4.82 16.41 -2.88
N GLN A 106 5.85 17.01 -3.51
CA GLN A 106 6.68 18.04 -2.90
C GLN A 106 6.78 19.28 -3.80
N PRO A 107 6.54 20.51 -3.30
CA PRO A 107 5.96 20.80 -1.98
C PRO A 107 4.50 20.35 -1.86
N GLY A 108 4.08 19.97 -0.66
CA GLY A 108 2.69 19.54 -0.43
C GLY A 108 1.68 20.67 -0.58
N PHE A 109 0.41 20.30 -0.71
CA PHE A 109 -0.71 21.23 -0.97
C PHE A 109 -1.30 21.89 0.28
N GLY A 110 -0.69 21.71 1.45
CA GLY A 110 -1.12 22.35 2.70
C GLY A 110 -2.34 21.74 3.37
N LEU A 111 -2.87 20.64 2.86
CA LEU A 111 -3.96 19.85 3.44
C LEU A 111 -3.53 18.38 3.59
N PRO A 112 -4.13 17.62 4.50
CA PRO A 112 -3.89 16.18 4.60
C PRO A 112 -4.19 15.46 3.27
N PRO A 113 -3.37 14.49 2.83
CA PRO A 113 -3.56 13.74 1.59
C PRO A 113 -4.96 13.14 1.42
N ALA A 114 -5.52 12.57 2.50
CA ALA A 114 -6.85 11.99 2.51
C ALA A 114 -7.97 13.01 2.25
N ASP A 115 -7.82 14.25 2.76
CA ASP A 115 -8.78 15.33 2.55
C ASP A 115 -8.68 15.87 1.12
N LEU A 116 -7.45 15.98 0.60
CA LEU A 116 -7.21 16.37 -0.80
C LEU A 116 -7.82 15.36 -1.77
N ALA A 117 -7.58 14.06 -1.56
CA ALA A 117 -8.12 13.00 -2.42
C ALA A 117 -9.66 13.02 -2.49
N ARG A 118 -10.32 13.44 -1.43
CA ARG A 118 -11.79 13.51 -1.33
C ARG A 118 -12.37 14.91 -1.58
N HIS A 119 -11.50 15.87 -1.93
CA HIS A 119 -11.94 17.25 -2.09
C HIS A 119 -12.86 17.41 -3.31
N VAL A 120 -13.95 18.16 -3.16
CA VAL A 120 -14.95 18.35 -4.21
C VAL A 120 -14.37 18.93 -5.50
N LEU A 121 -13.39 19.82 -5.43
CA LEU A 121 -12.74 20.39 -6.62
C LEU A 121 -11.95 19.32 -7.39
N LEU A 122 -11.28 18.41 -6.68
CA LEU A 122 -10.58 17.29 -7.31
C LEU A 122 -11.57 16.34 -8.00
N ALA A 123 -12.64 15.96 -7.32
CA ALA A 123 -13.69 15.13 -7.90
C ALA A 123 -14.30 15.76 -9.17
N ARG A 124 -14.55 17.08 -9.15
CA ARG A 124 -15.02 17.83 -10.32
C ARG A 124 -13.94 17.92 -11.40
N GLY A 125 -12.67 18.06 -11.03
CA GLY A 125 -11.55 18.08 -11.97
C GLY A 125 -11.39 16.76 -12.71
N LEU A 126 -11.49 15.62 -12.01
CA LEU A 126 -11.48 14.29 -12.63
C LEU A 126 -12.68 14.09 -13.59
N GLN A 127 -13.81 14.70 -13.31
CA GLN A 127 -14.98 14.72 -14.21
C GLN A 127 -14.85 15.76 -15.34
N ARG A 128 -13.73 16.48 -15.45
CA ARG A 128 -13.51 17.55 -16.43
C ARG A 128 -14.63 18.57 -16.43
N HIS A 129 -14.98 19.09 -15.26
CA HIS A 129 -16.03 20.05 -15.08
C HIS A 129 -15.82 21.29 -15.96
N ALA A 130 -16.82 21.63 -16.76
CA ALA A 130 -16.83 22.79 -17.63
C ALA A 130 -18.12 23.57 -17.42
N GLY A 131 -18.05 24.62 -16.60
CA GLY A 131 -19.11 25.58 -16.33
C GLY A 131 -18.54 26.99 -16.45
N LEU A 132 -18.91 27.89 -15.54
CA LEU A 132 -18.25 29.21 -15.42
C LEU A 132 -16.78 29.05 -15.03
N VAL A 133 -16.45 27.96 -14.29
CA VAL A 133 -15.10 27.55 -13.98
C VAL A 133 -14.81 26.22 -14.69
N ARG A 134 -13.65 26.09 -15.31
CA ARG A 134 -13.17 24.82 -15.86
C ARG A 134 -12.19 24.20 -14.88
N LEU A 135 -12.42 22.93 -14.53
CA LEU A 135 -11.54 22.15 -13.68
C LEU A 135 -11.10 20.88 -14.44
N GLU A 136 -9.82 20.60 -14.42
CA GLU A 136 -9.23 19.40 -14.99
C GLU A 136 -8.20 18.84 -14.00
N ALA A 137 -8.28 17.55 -13.73
CA ALA A 137 -7.39 16.85 -12.81
C ALA A 137 -7.12 15.43 -13.32
N GLY A 138 -6.02 14.86 -12.88
CA GLY A 138 -5.59 13.49 -13.19
C GLY A 138 -4.24 13.19 -12.57
N LEU A 139 -3.75 11.97 -12.70
CA LEU A 139 -2.39 11.62 -12.35
C LEU A 139 -1.45 11.86 -13.54
N ASN A 140 -0.33 12.52 -13.28
CA ASN A 140 0.71 12.80 -14.29
C ASN A 140 1.82 11.74 -14.29
N VAL A 141 1.50 10.52 -13.86
CA VAL A 141 2.41 9.38 -13.82
C VAL A 141 1.72 8.13 -14.33
N ASP A 142 2.50 7.21 -14.89
CA ASP A 142 2.00 5.90 -15.27
C ASP A 142 1.69 5.07 -14.01
N VAL A 143 0.60 4.29 -14.07
CA VAL A 143 0.20 3.38 -13.01
C VAL A 143 0.43 1.94 -13.46
N ILE A 144 1.23 1.18 -12.72
CA ILE A 144 1.52 -0.22 -13.01
C ILE A 144 0.58 -1.11 -12.21
N GLY A 145 -0.26 -1.88 -12.91
CA GLY A 145 -1.19 -2.84 -12.31
C GLY A 145 -0.55 -4.22 -12.15
N LEU A 146 -0.49 -4.73 -10.91
CA LEU A 146 0.05 -6.05 -10.59
C LEU A 146 -1.00 -6.87 -9.83
N GLY A 147 -0.96 -8.18 -10.00
CA GLY A 147 -1.87 -9.14 -9.36
C GLY A 147 -2.87 -9.75 -10.35
N ALA A 148 -3.42 -10.91 -10.00
CA ALA A 148 -4.29 -11.70 -10.85
C ALA A 148 -5.55 -10.95 -11.33
N SER A 149 -6.06 -10.04 -10.53
CA SER A 149 -7.26 -9.25 -10.82
C SER A 149 -6.98 -7.91 -11.52
N ALA A 150 -5.71 -7.53 -11.69
CA ALA A 150 -5.32 -6.25 -12.28
C ALA A 150 -5.94 -6.01 -13.68
N PRO A 151 -5.94 -6.97 -14.62
CA PRO A 151 -6.55 -6.79 -15.93
C PRO A 151 -8.06 -6.52 -15.88
N THR A 152 -8.74 -7.04 -14.86
CA THR A 152 -10.19 -6.92 -14.72
C THR A 152 -10.60 -5.52 -14.22
N TYR A 153 -9.89 -4.95 -13.26
CA TYR A 153 -10.33 -3.74 -12.55
C TYR A 153 -9.55 -2.48 -12.91
N TYR A 154 -8.24 -2.56 -13.09
CA TYR A 154 -7.40 -1.38 -13.22
C TYR A 154 -7.55 -0.56 -14.50
N PRO A 155 -7.99 -1.11 -15.64
CA PRO A 155 -8.29 -0.27 -16.79
C PRO A 155 -9.34 0.82 -16.53
N ALA A 156 -10.33 0.54 -15.68
CA ALA A 156 -11.33 1.53 -15.26
C ALA A 156 -10.71 2.63 -14.38
N VAL A 157 -9.79 2.26 -13.49
CA VAL A 157 -9.04 3.19 -12.63
C VAL A 157 -8.19 4.14 -13.46
N GLY A 158 -7.43 3.62 -14.44
CA GLY A 158 -6.62 4.45 -15.34
C GLY A 158 -7.46 5.48 -16.10
N ARG A 159 -8.63 5.06 -16.61
CA ARG A 159 -9.57 6.00 -17.26
C ARG A 159 -10.09 7.07 -16.32
N ALA A 160 -10.47 6.69 -15.09
CA ALA A 160 -11.02 7.63 -14.09
C ALA A 160 -9.97 8.65 -13.62
N LEU A 161 -8.71 8.27 -13.55
CA LEU A 161 -7.59 9.13 -13.14
C LEU A 161 -6.90 9.83 -14.33
N HIS A 162 -7.38 9.64 -15.56
CA HIS A 162 -6.73 10.12 -16.78
C HIS A 162 -5.25 9.74 -16.88
N ALA A 163 -4.88 8.59 -16.32
CA ALA A 163 -3.52 8.07 -16.28
C ALA A 163 -3.36 6.86 -17.21
N ARG A 164 -2.15 6.68 -17.74
CA ARG A 164 -1.81 5.47 -18.48
C ARG A 164 -1.68 4.30 -17.52
N MET A 165 -2.50 3.26 -17.72
CA MET A 165 -2.42 2.01 -16.99
C MET A 165 -1.53 1.02 -17.74
N ILE A 166 -0.46 0.58 -17.10
CA ILE A 166 0.46 -0.45 -17.62
C ILE A 166 0.15 -1.77 -16.93
N LEU A 167 -0.19 -2.78 -17.72
CA LEU A 167 -0.40 -4.16 -17.27
C LEU A 167 0.72 -5.02 -17.86
N PRO A 168 1.79 -5.32 -17.13
CA PRO A 168 2.88 -6.18 -17.62
C PRO A 168 2.38 -7.58 -17.99
N GLU A 169 3.04 -8.25 -18.91
CA GLU A 169 2.69 -9.59 -19.39
C GLU A 169 2.47 -10.61 -18.27
N HIS A 170 3.29 -10.53 -17.21
CA HIS A 170 3.22 -11.43 -16.05
C HIS A 170 2.56 -10.81 -14.81
N ALA A 171 1.76 -9.75 -14.99
CA ALA A 171 1.09 -9.06 -13.89
C ALA A 171 0.30 -10.00 -12.97
N GLY A 172 -0.36 -11.01 -13.53
CA GLY A 172 -1.17 -11.97 -12.79
C GLY A 172 -0.41 -12.85 -11.79
N VAL A 173 0.88 -13.08 -12.04
CA VAL A 173 1.77 -13.91 -11.22
C VAL A 173 2.91 -13.11 -10.58
N ALA A 174 2.79 -11.79 -10.55
CA ALA A 174 3.82 -10.88 -10.05
C ALA A 174 4.29 -11.23 -8.64
N ASN A 175 3.37 -11.68 -7.75
CA ASN A 175 3.72 -12.11 -6.40
C ASN A 175 4.65 -13.34 -6.39
N ALA A 176 4.38 -14.34 -7.26
CA ALA A 176 5.22 -15.52 -7.36
C ALA A 176 6.59 -15.17 -7.95
N ILE A 177 6.63 -14.33 -8.98
CA ILE A 177 7.89 -13.82 -9.53
C ILE A 177 8.66 -13.04 -8.46
N GLY A 178 7.99 -12.12 -7.76
CA GLY A 178 8.60 -11.33 -6.69
C GLY A 178 9.16 -12.19 -5.56
N ALA A 179 8.49 -13.29 -5.21
CA ALA A 179 8.98 -14.25 -4.21
C ALA A 179 10.29 -14.95 -4.65
N VAL A 180 10.46 -15.20 -5.94
CA VAL A 180 11.66 -15.87 -6.49
C VAL A 180 12.81 -14.89 -6.75
N VAL A 181 12.50 -13.72 -7.35
CA VAL A 181 13.53 -12.76 -7.77
C VAL A 181 13.69 -11.58 -6.81
N GLY A 182 12.78 -11.45 -5.85
CA GLY A 182 12.79 -10.39 -4.87
C GLY A 182 14.06 -10.39 -4.02
N ARG A 183 14.38 -9.25 -3.45
CA ARG A 183 15.47 -9.10 -2.51
C ARG A 183 14.94 -8.69 -1.14
N VAL A 184 15.50 -9.24 -0.10
CA VAL A 184 15.31 -8.72 1.26
C VAL A 184 16.15 -7.47 1.35
N THR A 185 15.49 -6.33 1.55
CA THR A 185 16.16 -5.03 1.64
C THR A 185 15.80 -4.38 2.97
N LEU A 186 16.79 -3.83 3.63
CA LEU A 186 16.63 -3.06 4.85
C LEU A 186 17.42 -1.75 4.74
N ARG A 187 16.80 -0.67 5.20
CA ARG A 187 17.40 0.66 5.25
C ARG A 187 17.54 1.11 6.70
N ARG A 188 18.73 1.59 7.07
CA ARG A 188 19.03 2.21 8.34
C ARG A 188 19.59 3.60 8.12
N ALA A 189 19.17 4.56 8.93
CA ALA A 189 19.70 5.93 8.87
C ALA A 189 20.05 6.41 10.27
N GLY A 190 21.07 7.24 10.35
CA GLY A 190 21.51 7.88 11.58
C GLY A 190 22.11 9.25 11.29
N THR A 191 22.29 10.03 12.34
CA THR A 191 22.74 11.42 12.23
C THR A 191 23.98 11.66 13.07
N VAL A 192 24.91 12.43 12.52
CA VAL A 192 26.06 13.05 13.21
C VAL A 192 25.75 14.53 13.40
N THR A 193 25.87 15.05 14.59
CA THR A 193 25.67 16.47 14.91
C THR A 193 26.94 17.10 15.48
N ALA A 194 27.11 18.41 15.35
CA ALA A 194 28.20 19.17 15.96
C ALA A 194 27.70 20.01 17.13
N PRO A 195 27.63 19.47 18.37
CA PRO A 195 27.13 20.20 19.53
C PRO A 195 28.04 21.35 19.99
N SER A 196 29.32 21.32 19.64
CA SER A 196 30.28 22.39 19.86
C SER A 196 31.46 22.24 18.91
N GLU A 197 32.29 23.28 18.81
CA GLU A 197 33.50 23.26 17.98
C GLU A 197 34.44 22.11 18.41
N GLY A 198 34.92 21.32 17.44
CA GLY A 198 35.80 20.18 17.68
C GLY A 198 35.12 18.97 18.35
N LYS A 199 33.80 18.95 18.42
CA LYS A 199 33.07 17.84 19.02
C LYS A 199 31.93 17.38 18.09
N TYR A 200 31.99 16.13 17.65
CA TYR A 200 31.03 15.52 16.72
C TYR A 200 30.35 14.34 17.39
N ARG A 201 29.03 14.36 17.44
CA ARG A 201 28.22 13.41 18.20
C ARG A 201 27.42 12.50 17.28
N VAL A 202 27.63 11.21 17.46
CA VAL A 202 26.83 10.16 16.85
C VAL A 202 25.73 9.74 17.81
N HIS A 203 24.50 9.67 17.33
CA HIS A 203 23.34 9.23 18.11
C HIS A 203 23.04 7.75 17.78
N LEU A 204 23.43 6.85 18.72
CA LEU A 204 23.19 5.41 18.63
C LEU A 204 22.11 4.97 19.62
N ALA A 205 21.50 3.80 19.37
CA ALA A 205 20.54 3.20 20.31
C ALA A 205 21.20 2.87 21.67
N THR A 206 22.49 2.61 21.67
CA THR A 206 23.30 2.35 22.89
C THR A 206 23.67 3.62 23.66
N GLY A 207 23.37 4.80 23.15
CA GLY A 207 23.69 6.11 23.69
C GLY A 207 24.60 6.92 22.75
N PRO A 208 24.75 8.24 23.04
CA PRO A 208 25.56 9.11 22.21
C PRO A 208 27.05 8.84 22.40
N GLN A 209 27.81 8.93 21.30
CA GLN A 209 29.28 8.85 21.29
C GLN A 209 29.86 10.10 20.64
N ASP A 210 30.95 10.62 21.25
CA ASP A 210 31.59 11.87 20.81
C ASP A 210 32.94 11.57 20.14
N PHE A 211 33.23 12.28 19.04
CA PHE A 211 34.44 12.17 18.22
C PHE A 211 35.08 13.55 18.05
N ILE A 212 36.36 13.58 17.68
CA ILE A 212 37.14 14.82 17.52
C ILE A 212 37.03 15.34 16.09
N THR A 213 36.77 14.46 15.09
CA THR A 213 36.60 14.83 13.69
C THR A 213 35.25 14.36 13.15
N PRO A 214 34.65 15.09 12.19
CA PRO A 214 33.39 14.67 11.57
C PRO A 214 33.57 13.39 10.75
N GLU A 215 34.74 13.21 10.12
CA GLU A 215 35.05 12.06 9.31
C GLU A 215 35.07 10.76 10.14
N GLU A 216 35.69 10.79 11.34
CA GLU A 216 35.68 9.66 12.28
C GLU A 216 34.26 9.36 12.77
N ALA A 217 33.51 10.37 13.12
CA ALA A 217 32.12 10.23 13.56
C ALA A 217 31.24 9.58 12.46
N MET A 218 31.36 10.07 11.22
CA MET A 218 30.62 9.54 10.07
C MET A 218 31.04 8.09 9.76
N ALA A 219 32.34 7.82 9.75
CA ALA A 219 32.86 6.47 9.49
C ALA A 219 32.37 5.46 10.55
N HIS A 220 32.38 5.85 11.82
CA HIS A 220 31.91 5.03 12.92
C HIS A 220 30.39 4.75 12.77
N LEU A 221 29.58 5.79 12.54
CA LEU A 221 28.15 5.65 12.34
C LEU A 221 27.83 4.74 11.16
N GLU A 222 28.50 4.93 10.02
CA GLU A 222 28.33 4.09 8.85
C GLU A 222 28.65 2.62 9.14
N ALA A 223 29.72 2.34 9.87
CA ALA A 223 30.12 0.98 10.23
C ALA A 223 29.06 0.30 11.12
N VAL A 224 28.52 1.04 12.09
CA VAL A 224 27.47 0.52 12.99
C VAL A 224 26.19 0.23 12.21
N LEU A 225 25.70 1.22 11.42
CA LEU A 225 24.47 1.08 10.62
C LEU A 225 24.62 -0.08 9.61
N ARG A 226 25.79 -0.24 9.00
CA ARG A 226 26.10 -1.32 8.07
C ARG A 226 26.01 -2.68 8.75
N ALA A 227 26.67 -2.83 9.92
CA ALA A 227 26.63 -4.06 10.68
C ALA A 227 25.21 -4.43 11.10
N GLU A 228 24.44 -3.48 11.60
CA GLU A 228 23.04 -3.68 11.99
C GLU A 228 22.16 -4.07 10.80
N ALA A 229 22.23 -3.32 9.70
CA ALA A 229 21.41 -3.57 8.50
C ALA A 229 21.74 -4.95 7.90
N GLU A 230 23.01 -5.29 7.77
CA GLU A 230 23.42 -6.60 7.23
C GLU A 230 23.03 -7.76 8.15
N ALA A 231 23.16 -7.60 9.48
CA ALA A 231 22.76 -8.63 10.43
C ALA A 231 21.26 -8.91 10.35
N GLU A 232 20.45 -7.86 10.26
CA GLU A 232 19.00 -7.98 10.20
C GLU A 232 18.51 -8.55 8.86
N VAL A 233 19.12 -8.17 7.73
CA VAL A 233 18.86 -8.75 6.41
C VAL A 233 19.20 -10.26 6.42
N ARG A 234 20.32 -10.68 7.05
CA ARG A 234 20.67 -12.10 7.21
C ARG A 234 19.69 -12.83 8.13
N ALA A 235 19.27 -12.18 9.24
CA ALA A 235 18.26 -12.74 10.14
C ALA A 235 16.90 -12.92 9.43
N GLY A 236 16.57 -12.06 8.47
CA GLY A 236 15.43 -12.19 7.58
C GLY A 236 15.56 -13.30 6.52
N GLY A 237 16.62 -14.13 6.60
CA GLY A 237 16.82 -15.26 5.70
C GLY A 237 17.48 -14.91 4.36
N ALA A 238 18.16 -13.78 4.26
CA ALA A 238 18.86 -13.40 3.03
C ALA A 238 20.29 -13.96 2.97
N GLU A 239 20.73 -14.29 1.75
CA GLU A 239 22.09 -14.71 1.41
C GLU A 239 22.72 -13.72 0.42
N GLY A 240 24.06 -13.69 0.34
CA GLY A 240 24.78 -12.81 -0.57
C GLY A 240 24.53 -11.33 -0.28
N VAL A 241 24.45 -10.96 1.00
CA VAL A 241 24.12 -9.61 1.44
C VAL A 241 25.16 -8.61 0.95
N GLN A 242 24.69 -7.55 0.30
CA GLN A 242 25.48 -6.41 -0.12
C GLN A 242 24.90 -5.16 0.53
N SER A 243 25.75 -4.18 0.84
CA SER A 243 25.30 -2.91 1.44
C SER A 243 25.96 -1.73 0.74
N THR A 244 25.15 -0.67 0.59
CA THR A 244 25.57 0.63 0.07
C THR A 244 25.30 1.70 1.13
N ALA A 245 26.14 2.73 1.18
CA ALA A 245 25.94 3.87 2.06
C ALA A 245 25.88 5.16 1.26
N THR A 246 24.98 6.05 1.67
CA THR A 246 24.88 7.42 1.18
C THR A 246 25.08 8.38 2.34
N ARG A 247 25.76 9.50 2.09
CA ARG A 247 26.03 10.56 3.07
C ARG A 247 25.44 11.85 2.54
N ASP A 248 24.68 12.52 3.37
CA ASP A 248 24.16 13.87 3.12
C ASP A 248 24.72 14.79 4.20
N GLU A 249 25.65 15.68 3.82
CA GLU A 249 26.36 16.56 4.72
C GLU A 249 25.86 18.00 4.57
N ARG A 250 25.54 18.62 5.68
CA ARG A 250 25.19 20.04 5.75
C ARG A 250 26.33 20.82 6.39
N ARG A 251 26.88 21.76 5.63
CA ARG A 251 27.94 22.66 6.06
C ARG A 251 27.49 24.12 5.92
N ALA A 252 27.98 24.99 6.75
CA ALA A 252 27.76 26.43 6.64
C ALA A 252 29.09 27.17 6.57
N VAL A 253 29.10 28.34 5.91
CA VAL A 253 30.26 29.22 5.91
C VAL A 253 30.05 30.28 6.99
N VAL A 254 30.89 30.24 8.01
CA VAL A 254 30.95 31.24 9.09
C VAL A 254 32.33 31.90 9.10
N GLU A 255 32.37 33.21 9.00
CA GLU A 255 33.65 33.99 8.98
C GLU A 255 34.68 33.48 7.95
N ALA A 256 34.22 33.16 6.72
CA ALA A 256 35.03 32.59 5.63
C ALA A 256 35.62 31.18 5.92
N ARG A 257 35.11 30.46 6.93
CA ARG A 257 35.47 29.07 7.21
C ARG A 257 34.27 28.18 7.02
N GLU A 258 34.50 27.02 6.41
CA GLU A 258 33.49 25.98 6.29
C GLU A 258 33.34 25.26 7.63
N VAL A 259 32.12 25.28 8.18
CA VAL A 259 31.77 24.64 9.47
C VAL A 259 30.80 23.51 9.20
N PHE A 260 31.12 22.33 9.70
CA PHE A 260 30.22 21.18 9.69
C PHE A 260 29.05 21.43 10.64
N LEU A 261 27.82 21.20 10.19
CA LEU A 261 26.61 21.31 11.01
C LEU A 261 26.08 19.94 11.40
N GLU A 262 25.77 19.16 10.42
CA GLU A 262 25.23 17.80 10.60
C GLU A 262 25.51 16.94 9.35
N ALA A 263 25.47 15.62 9.53
CA ALA A 263 25.42 14.69 8.42
C ALA A 263 24.40 13.60 8.70
N THR A 264 23.63 13.22 7.68
CA THR A 264 22.78 12.04 7.71
C THR A 264 23.44 10.94 6.90
N ILE A 265 23.63 9.78 7.52
CA ILE A 265 24.15 8.59 6.87
C ILE A 265 23.00 7.59 6.73
N THR A 266 22.81 7.12 5.51
CA THR A 266 21.83 6.08 5.22
C THR A 266 22.56 4.88 4.64
N VAL A 267 22.35 3.73 5.25
CA VAL A 267 22.84 2.43 4.78
C VAL A 267 21.68 1.59 4.32
N GLU A 268 21.77 1.06 3.11
CA GLU A 268 20.84 0.11 2.55
C GLU A 268 21.55 -1.23 2.36
N ALA A 269 21.07 -2.28 3.04
CA ALA A 269 21.55 -3.66 2.88
C ALA A 269 20.52 -4.46 2.10
N THR A 270 20.97 -5.27 1.14
CA THR A 270 20.10 -6.11 0.31
C THR A 270 20.72 -7.48 0.11
N GLY A 271 19.88 -8.52 0.09
CA GLY A 271 20.32 -9.89 -0.17
C GLY A 271 19.22 -10.70 -0.87
N ARG A 272 19.59 -11.86 -1.42
CA ARG A 272 18.63 -12.78 -2.03
C ARG A 272 17.97 -13.61 -0.93
N PRO A 273 16.64 -13.83 -0.95
CA PRO A 273 16.00 -14.71 0.00
C PRO A 273 16.53 -16.14 -0.19
N ARG A 274 16.75 -16.85 0.93
CA ARG A 274 17.08 -18.27 0.90
C ARG A 274 15.88 -19.02 0.33
N VAL A 275 16.04 -19.66 -0.82
CA VAL A 275 15.03 -20.58 -1.35
C VAL A 275 15.19 -21.88 -0.57
N ALA A 276 14.14 -22.30 0.15
CA ALA A 276 14.12 -23.62 0.78
C ALA A 276 14.20 -24.67 -0.34
N ALA A 277 15.18 -25.56 -0.21
CA ALA A 277 15.37 -26.70 -1.11
C ALA A 277 14.28 -27.75 -0.89
#